data_daf909844084fbae8b8418efc7cce2d8
#
_entry.id   daf909844084fbae8b8418efc7cce2d8
#
_cell.length_a   1.000
_cell.length_b   1.000
_cell.length_c   1.000
_cell.angle_alpha   90.00
_cell.angle_beta   90.00
_cell.angle_gamma   90.00
#
_symmetry.space_group_name_H-M   'P 1'
#
loop_
_entity.id
_entity.type
_entity.pdbx_description
1 polymer ?
#
loop_
_entity_poly.entity_id
_entity_poly.type
_entity_poly.pdbx_seq_one_letter_code
_entity_poly.pdbx_strand_id
1 'polypeptide(L)'
;MRSLMHHSTIVLTLLLAAGPISLAQRHRDPLTQPEIDQIRDTSWEPRERLKLYVEFARARLVKLEQMRSDPKTKDRATQTHDLLDDFQLLYDELNDNIDTYVDRKDDIRKPLKLIIEADTEFQAKLRALKDAADVPAAETSTYEFVLTNALDTVDTSAEEHRKLLADQEDAAKHKKLNSSSNTKTAGKPE
;
A
#
# COMPACT_ATOMS: atom_id res chain seq x y z
N MET A 1 -65.17 19.37 55.43
CA MET A 1 -63.82 18.82 55.69
C MET A 1 -63.14 18.59 54.33
N ARG A 2 -62.04 19.30 54.12
CA ARG A 2 -61.47 19.53 52.75
C ARG A 2 -60.43 18.45 52.47
N SER A 3 -60.68 17.71 51.38
CA SER A 3 -59.74 16.78 50.85
C SER A 3 -58.77 17.53 49.87
N LEU A 4 -57.49 17.47 50.21
CA LEU A 4 -56.43 18.03 49.35
C LEU A 4 -55.95 16.92 48.34
N MET A 5 -56.31 17.13 47.09
CA MET A 5 -55.74 16.33 45.95
C MET A 5 -54.34 16.81 45.64
N HIS A 6 -53.34 15.92 45.80
CA HIS A 6 -51.97 16.13 45.37
C HIS A 6 -51.84 15.72 43.91
N HIS A 7 -51.63 16.70 43.01
CA HIS A 7 -51.29 16.44 41.64
C HIS A 7 -49.80 16.19 41.55
N SER A 8 -49.41 14.94 41.30
CA SER A 8 -48.04 14.55 41.04
C SER A 8 -47.73 14.77 39.58
N THR A 9 -47.00 15.83 39.29
CA THR A 9 -46.53 16.14 37.92
C THR A 9 -45.30 15.31 37.63
N ILE A 10 -45.45 14.26 36.81
CA ILE A 10 -44.34 13.48 36.28
C ILE A 10 -43.71 14.28 35.13
N VAL A 11 -42.54 14.87 35.35
CA VAL A 11 -41.70 15.45 34.31
C VAL A 11 -40.90 14.33 33.68
N LEU A 12 -41.33 13.89 32.48
CA LEU A 12 -40.63 12.95 31.65
C LEU A 12 -39.48 13.65 30.92
N THR A 13 -38.28 13.58 31.47
CA THR A 13 -37.06 14.10 30.84
C THR A 13 -36.64 13.14 29.72
N LEU A 14 -36.96 13.49 28.50
CA LEU A 14 -36.49 12.79 27.29
C LEU A 14 -35.02 13.13 27.05
N LEU A 15 -34.10 12.25 27.52
CA LEU A 15 -32.67 12.36 27.29
C LEU A 15 -32.39 11.95 25.84
N LEU A 16 -32.23 12.92 24.93
CA LEU A 16 -31.78 12.69 23.58
C LEU A 16 -30.30 12.28 23.62
N ALA A 17 -30.04 10.99 23.58
CA ALA A 17 -28.71 10.45 23.40
C ALA A 17 -28.25 10.76 21.96
N ALA A 18 -27.60 11.90 21.76
CA ALA A 18 -26.81 12.15 20.57
C ALA A 18 -25.58 11.25 20.60
N GLY A 19 -25.71 10.01 20.09
CA GLY A 19 -24.57 9.13 19.84
C GLY A 19 -23.59 9.82 18.87
N PRO A 20 -22.27 9.66 19.06
CA PRO A 20 -21.31 10.16 18.08
C PRO A 20 -21.63 9.51 16.73
N ILE A 21 -21.97 10.34 15.75
CA ILE A 21 -22.04 9.90 14.35
C ILE A 21 -20.58 9.59 14.01
N SER A 22 -20.18 8.32 14.17
CA SER A 22 -18.97 7.81 13.54
C SER A 22 -19.16 8.02 12.04
N LEU A 23 -18.55 9.08 11.51
CA LEU A 23 -18.27 9.18 10.09
C LEU A 23 -17.31 8.01 9.81
N ALA A 24 -17.89 6.83 9.53
CA ALA A 24 -17.14 5.75 8.94
C ALA A 24 -16.51 6.35 7.67
N GLN A 25 -15.22 6.66 7.73
CA GLN A 25 -14.44 6.96 6.54
C GLN A 25 -14.75 5.82 5.57
N ARG A 26 -15.47 6.15 4.51
CA ARG A 26 -15.64 5.20 3.40
C ARG A 26 -14.23 4.96 2.91
N HIS A 27 -13.66 3.82 3.31
CA HIS A 27 -12.42 3.35 2.74
C HIS A 27 -12.66 3.23 1.24
N ARG A 28 -12.11 4.17 0.49
CA ARG A 28 -12.21 4.16 -0.96
C ARG A 28 -11.31 3.02 -1.43
N ASP A 29 -11.85 2.12 -2.26
CA ASP A 29 -11.03 1.10 -2.89
C ASP A 29 -10.01 1.79 -3.80
N PRO A 30 -8.69 1.60 -3.60
CA PRO A 30 -7.67 2.20 -4.45
C PRO A 30 -7.65 1.62 -5.86
N LEU A 31 -8.32 0.47 -6.07
CA LEU A 31 -8.39 -0.22 -7.35
C LEU A 31 -9.65 0.18 -8.14
N THR A 32 -9.49 0.35 -9.43
CA THR A 32 -10.61 0.42 -10.36
C THR A 32 -11.15 -0.98 -10.67
N GLN A 33 -12.40 -1.09 -11.13
CA GLN A 33 -12.98 -2.38 -11.48
C GLN A 33 -12.14 -3.18 -12.51
N PRO A 34 -11.59 -2.58 -13.58
CA PRO A 34 -10.67 -3.29 -14.49
C PRO A 34 -9.40 -3.81 -13.81
N GLU A 35 -8.83 -3.07 -12.86
CA GLU A 35 -7.65 -3.51 -12.09
C GLU A 35 -7.98 -4.69 -11.18
N ILE A 36 -9.15 -4.68 -10.54
CA ILE A 36 -9.66 -5.81 -9.73
C ILE A 36 -9.80 -7.06 -10.61
N ASP A 37 -10.34 -6.92 -11.81
CA ASP A 37 -10.52 -8.05 -12.73
C ASP A 37 -9.15 -8.62 -13.17
N GLN A 38 -8.16 -7.75 -13.47
CA GLN A 38 -6.79 -8.19 -13.80
C GLN A 38 -6.12 -8.94 -12.63
N ILE A 39 -6.25 -8.45 -11.39
CA ILE A 39 -5.71 -9.12 -10.20
C ILE A 39 -6.37 -10.49 -10.01
N ARG A 40 -7.67 -10.60 -10.23
CA ARG A 40 -8.41 -11.86 -10.11
C ARG A 40 -7.90 -12.89 -11.11
N ASP A 41 -7.65 -12.48 -12.33
CA ASP A 41 -7.18 -13.36 -13.41
C ASP A 41 -5.75 -13.87 -13.17
N THR A 42 -4.95 -13.19 -12.35
CA THR A 42 -3.55 -13.54 -12.02
C THR A 42 -3.40 -14.14 -10.61
N SER A 43 -4.49 -14.54 -9.97
CA SER A 43 -4.49 -14.95 -8.55
C SER A 43 -3.56 -16.13 -8.20
N TRP A 44 -3.21 -16.98 -9.16
CA TRP A 44 -2.32 -18.14 -9.01
C TRP A 44 -0.87 -17.88 -9.43
N GLU A 45 -0.57 -16.76 -10.11
CA GLU A 45 0.76 -16.42 -10.65
C GLU A 45 1.42 -15.31 -9.83
N PRO A 46 2.31 -15.62 -8.86
CA PRO A 46 2.96 -14.62 -8.01
C PRO A 46 3.63 -13.49 -8.80
N ARG A 47 4.33 -13.85 -9.87
CA ARG A 47 5.06 -12.90 -10.69
C ARG A 47 4.15 -11.86 -11.35
N GLU A 48 3.08 -12.30 -11.97
CA GLU A 48 2.18 -11.41 -12.70
C GLU A 48 1.36 -10.56 -11.70
N ARG A 49 0.92 -11.15 -10.59
CA ARG A 49 0.19 -10.43 -9.56
C ARG A 49 1.03 -9.30 -8.93
N LEU A 50 2.27 -9.58 -8.52
CA LEU A 50 3.17 -8.58 -7.95
C LEU A 50 3.50 -7.47 -8.97
N LYS A 51 3.68 -7.84 -10.25
CA LYS A 51 3.88 -6.88 -11.33
C LYS A 51 2.69 -5.93 -11.49
N LEU A 52 1.45 -6.43 -11.43
CA LEU A 52 0.25 -5.60 -11.51
C LEU A 52 0.19 -4.56 -10.39
N TYR A 53 0.45 -4.95 -9.14
CA TYR A 53 0.47 -3.98 -8.04
C TYR A 53 1.52 -2.89 -8.24
N VAL A 54 2.72 -3.23 -8.72
CA VAL A 54 3.74 -2.24 -9.10
C VAL A 54 3.23 -1.30 -10.19
N GLU A 55 2.58 -1.82 -11.23
CA GLU A 55 2.03 -1.02 -12.33
C GLU A 55 0.93 -0.09 -11.85
N PHE A 56 0.04 -0.55 -10.99
CA PHE A 56 -1.05 0.26 -10.46
C PHE A 56 -0.55 1.35 -9.51
N ALA A 57 0.39 1.04 -8.60
CA ALA A 57 1.02 2.03 -7.75
C ALA A 57 1.76 3.10 -8.59
N ARG A 58 2.52 2.68 -9.61
CA ARG A 58 3.18 3.59 -10.58
C ARG A 58 2.17 4.49 -11.28
N ALA A 59 1.03 3.93 -11.72
CA ALA A 59 0.00 4.70 -12.41
C ALA A 59 -0.57 5.82 -11.52
N ARG A 60 -0.68 5.62 -10.19
CA ARG A 60 -1.12 6.67 -9.25
C ARG A 60 -0.10 7.81 -9.18
N LEU A 61 1.19 7.51 -9.10
CA LEU A 61 2.25 8.55 -9.10
C LEU A 61 2.37 9.27 -10.44
N VAL A 62 2.25 8.57 -11.56
CA VAL A 62 2.23 9.21 -12.89
C VAL A 62 1.03 10.14 -13.04
N LYS A 63 -0.16 9.71 -12.59
CA LYS A 63 -1.36 10.54 -12.60
C LYS A 63 -1.18 11.77 -11.70
N LEU A 64 -0.53 11.61 -10.55
CA LEU A 64 -0.20 12.70 -9.63
C LEU A 64 0.69 13.75 -10.33
N GLU A 65 1.77 13.33 -10.98
CA GLU A 65 2.66 14.23 -11.72
C GLU A 65 1.93 14.98 -12.84
N GLN A 66 1.12 14.26 -13.62
CA GLN A 66 0.32 14.86 -14.71
C GLN A 66 -0.68 15.90 -14.18
N MET A 67 -1.41 15.54 -13.12
CA MET A 67 -2.37 16.43 -12.48
C MET A 67 -1.69 17.69 -11.93
N ARG A 68 -0.54 17.55 -11.30
CA ARG A 68 0.20 18.69 -10.72
C ARG A 68 0.86 19.59 -11.77
N SER A 69 1.17 19.07 -12.94
CA SER A 69 1.73 19.85 -14.06
C SER A 69 0.68 20.68 -14.81
N ASP A 70 -0.62 20.39 -14.64
CA ASP A 70 -1.69 21.17 -15.27
C ASP A 70 -2.09 22.37 -14.38
N PRO A 71 -1.80 23.63 -14.80
CA PRO A 71 -2.14 24.81 -14.02
C PRO A 71 -3.65 25.04 -13.86
N LYS A 72 -4.49 24.36 -14.62
CA LYS A 72 -5.95 24.46 -14.56
C LYS A 72 -6.58 23.52 -13.54
N THR A 73 -5.80 22.62 -12.96
CA THR A 73 -6.30 21.66 -11.97
C THR A 73 -6.85 22.39 -10.74
N LYS A 74 -8.12 22.12 -10.45
CA LYS A 74 -8.82 22.59 -9.24
C LYS A 74 -8.57 21.57 -8.12
N ASP A 75 -8.69 22.04 -6.88
CA ASP A 75 -8.57 21.21 -5.67
C ASP A 75 -7.31 20.32 -5.66
N ARG A 76 -6.20 20.88 -6.16
CA ARG A 76 -4.93 20.17 -6.34
C ARG A 76 -4.42 19.52 -5.06
N ALA A 77 -4.60 20.17 -3.92
CA ALA A 77 -4.21 19.63 -2.62
C ALA A 77 -4.95 18.33 -2.29
N THR A 78 -6.27 18.33 -2.40
CA THR A 78 -7.12 17.15 -2.14
C THR A 78 -6.82 16.01 -3.13
N GLN A 79 -6.67 16.34 -4.41
CA GLN A 79 -6.34 15.31 -5.43
C GLN A 79 -4.94 14.73 -5.21
N THR A 80 -3.98 15.53 -4.72
CA THR A 80 -2.64 15.05 -4.33
C THR A 80 -2.76 14.07 -3.17
N HIS A 81 -3.48 14.44 -2.11
CA HIS A 81 -3.76 13.56 -0.99
C HIS A 81 -4.37 12.23 -1.44
N ASP A 82 -5.43 12.29 -2.23
CA ASP A 82 -6.16 11.10 -2.66
C ASP A 82 -5.31 10.14 -3.50
N LEU A 83 -4.46 10.68 -4.38
CA LEU A 83 -3.57 9.85 -5.21
C LEU A 83 -2.40 9.25 -4.42
N LEU A 84 -1.92 9.94 -3.39
CA LEU A 84 -0.93 9.41 -2.46
C LEU A 84 -1.52 8.32 -1.57
N ASP A 85 -2.75 8.51 -1.09
CA ASP A 85 -3.48 7.52 -0.32
C ASP A 85 -3.72 6.24 -1.14
N ASP A 86 -4.22 6.38 -2.38
CA ASP A 86 -4.36 5.25 -3.31
C ASP A 86 -3.02 4.55 -3.58
N PHE A 87 -1.92 5.32 -3.75
CA PHE A 87 -0.59 4.75 -3.93
C PHE A 87 -0.16 3.94 -2.73
N GLN A 88 -0.29 4.49 -1.52
CA GLN A 88 0.11 3.82 -0.28
C GLN A 88 -0.66 2.52 -0.09
N LEU A 89 -1.99 2.53 -0.24
CA LEU A 89 -2.81 1.34 -0.13
C LEU A 89 -2.40 0.25 -1.13
N LEU A 90 -2.09 0.62 -2.38
CA LEU A 90 -1.62 -0.34 -3.39
C LEU A 90 -0.23 -0.90 -3.08
N TYR A 91 0.63 -0.07 -2.50
CA TYR A 91 1.98 -0.49 -2.11
C TYR A 91 1.96 -1.38 -0.87
N ASP A 92 1.08 -1.12 0.09
CA ASP A 92 0.84 -2.00 1.24
C ASP A 92 0.31 -3.37 0.78
N GLU A 93 -0.65 -3.41 -0.15
CA GLU A 93 -1.13 -4.65 -0.77
C GLU A 93 -0.01 -5.41 -1.53
N LEU A 94 0.92 -4.71 -2.17
CA LEU A 94 2.10 -5.31 -2.78
C LEU A 94 2.94 -6.04 -1.71
N ASN A 95 3.21 -5.39 -0.58
CA ASN A 95 4.00 -5.94 0.52
C ASN A 95 3.30 -7.16 1.15
N ASP A 96 2.01 -7.09 1.41
CA ASP A 96 1.22 -8.21 1.94
C ASP A 96 1.24 -9.44 1.01
N ASN A 97 1.22 -9.21 -0.29
CA ASN A 97 1.35 -10.29 -1.28
C ASN A 97 2.77 -10.87 -1.29
N ILE A 98 3.82 -10.05 -1.15
CA ILE A 98 5.21 -10.54 -1.02
C ILE A 98 5.32 -11.45 0.20
N ASP A 99 4.85 -11.01 1.36
CA ASP A 99 4.88 -11.79 2.60
C ASP A 99 4.13 -13.12 2.44
N THR A 100 2.96 -13.10 1.83
CA THR A 100 2.19 -14.30 1.52
C THR A 100 2.99 -15.30 0.68
N TYR A 101 3.73 -14.84 -0.33
CA TYR A 101 4.55 -15.72 -1.18
C TYR A 101 5.80 -16.21 -0.46
N VAL A 102 6.39 -15.39 0.42
CA VAL A 102 7.51 -15.80 1.28
C VAL A 102 7.09 -16.91 2.24
N ASP A 103 5.96 -16.77 2.90
CA ASP A 103 5.41 -17.77 3.81
C ASP A 103 5.14 -19.10 3.11
N ARG A 104 4.70 -19.06 1.86
CA ARG A 104 4.51 -20.23 1.00
C ARG A 104 5.82 -20.82 0.46
N LYS A 105 6.95 -20.15 0.68
CA LYS A 105 8.28 -20.50 0.16
C LYS A 105 8.35 -20.48 -1.38
N ASP A 106 7.58 -19.59 -1.99
CA ASP A 106 7.61 -19.37 -3.43
C ASP A 106 8.92 -18.68 -3.85
N ASP A 107 9.43 -19.01 -5.04
CA ASP A 107 10.59 -18.33 -5.62
C ASP A 107 10.15 -17.03 -6.31
N ILE A 108 10.29 -15.92 -5.59
CA ILE A 108 9.91 -14.58 -6.09
C ILE A 108 11.13 -13.71 -6.45
N ARG A 109 12.31 -14.28 -6.65
CA ARG A 109 13.54 -13.53 -7.00
C ARG A 109 13.39 -12.69 -8.28
N LYS A 110 12.64 -13.17 -9.27
CA LYS A 110 12.42 -12.43 -10.51
C LYS A 110 11.52 -11.21 -10.30
N PRO A 111 10.31 -11.32 -9.69
CA PRO A 111 9.51 -10.14 -9.38
C PRO A 111 10.20 -9.20 -8.40
N LEU A 112 10.96 -9.67 -7.42
CA LEU A 112 11.68 -8.80 -6.49
C LEU A 112 12.65 -7.84 -7.19
N LYS A 113 13.33 -8.27 -8.26
CA LYS A 113 14.20 -7.37 -9.04
C LYS A 113 13.44 -6.21 -9.66
N LEU A 114 12.26 -6.49 -10.21
CA LEU A 114 11.37 -5.47 -10.77
C LEU A 114 10.83 -4.54 -9.67
N ILE A 115 10.50 -5.08 -8.51
CA ILE A 115 10.00 -4.30 -7.37
C ILE A 115 11.10 -3.36 -6.84
N ILE A 116 12.34 -3.83 -6.68
CA ILE A 116 13.48 -3.00 -6.23
C ILE A 116 13.78 -1.84 -7.22
N GLU A 117 13.62 -2.08 -8.51
CA GLU A 117 13.71 -1.00 -9.52
C GLU A 117 12.57 0.01 -9.34
N ALA A 118 11.34 -0.47 -9.12
CA ALA A 118 10.19 0.39 -8.87
C ALA A 118 10.32 1.17 -7.54
N ASP A 119 10.83 0.56 -6.48
CA ASP A 119 11.09 1.24 -5.20
C ASP A 119 11.99 2.46 -5.40
N THR A 120 13.06 2.30 -6.19
CA THR A 120 13.97 3.41 -6.50
C THR A 120 13.26 4.53 -7.27
N GLU A 121 12.37 4.18 -8.20
CA GLU A 121 11.55 5.16 -8.94
C GLU A 121 10.57 5.85 -8.00
N PHE A 122 9.87 5.12 -7.15
CA PHE A 122 8.88 5.65 -6.21
C PHE A 122 9.51 6.60 -5.20
N GLN A 123 10.65 6.20 -4.61
CA GLN A 123 11.43 7.08 -3.73
C GLN A 123 11.79 8.41 -4.41
N ALA A 124 12.26 8.35 -5.65
CA ALA A 124 12.64 9.56 -6.40
C ALA A 124 11.42 10.48 -6.63
N LYS A 125 10.28 9.94 -7.03
CA LYS A 125 9.05 10.70 -7.30
C LYS A 125 8.47 11.32 -6.02
N LEU A 126 8.40 10.56 -4.93
CA LEU A 126 7.88 11.05 -3.66
C LEU A 126 8.79 12.12 -3.05
N ARG A 127 10.12 11.95 -3.13
CA ARG A 127 11.08 12.98 -2.69
C ARG A 127 10.96 14.25 -3.53
N ALA A 128 10.87 14.14 -4.85
CA ALA A 128 10.65 15.29 -5.72
C ALA A 128 9.37 16.06 -5.37
N LEU A 129 8.31 15.37 -4.98
CA LEU A 129 7.08 16.01 -4.49
C LEU A 129 7.29 16.72 -3.14
N LYS A 130 8.03 16.10 -2.22
CA LYS A 130 8.35 16.68 -0.90
C LYS A 130 9.22 17.92 -1.01
N ASP A 131 10.18 17.91 -1.93
CA ASP A 131 11.17 18.97 -2.11
C ASP A 131 10.70 20.10 -3.03
N ALA A 132 9.46 20.04 -3.52
CA ALA A 132 8.89 21.05 -4.41
C ALA A 132 8.75 22.42 -3.70
N ALA A 133 9.65 23.34 -4.02
CA ALA A 133 9.80 24.62 -3.30
C ALA A 133 8.66 25.64 -3.52
N ASP A 134 7.95 25.56 -4.63
CA ASP A 134 6.95 26.56 -5.05
C ASP A 134 5.52 26.21 -4.65
N VAL A 135 5.32 25.32 -3.65
CA VAL A 135 4.01 24.90 -3.21
C VAL A 135 3.61 25.68 -1.95
N PRO A 136 2.41 26.31 -1.93
CA PRO A 136 1.95 27.00 -0.74
C PRO A 136 1.83 26.06 0.46
N ALA A 137 2.24 26.50 1.66
CA ALA A 137 2.16 25.69 2.88
C ALA A 137 0.73 25.19 3.19
N ALA A 138 -0.29 25.97 2.86
CA ALA A 138 -1.69 25.58 3.01
C ALA A 138 -2.07 24.40 2.09
N GLU A 139 -1.46 24.29 0.92
CA GLU A 139 -1.63 23.15 0.03
C GLU A 139 -0.90 21.93 0.58
N THR A 140 0.37 22.09 0.95
CA THR A 140 1.23 21.01 1.46
C THR A 140 0.66 20.38 2.72
N SER A 141 0.15 21.18 3.66
CA SER A 141 -0.43 20.65 4.91
C SER A 141 -1.58 19.67 4.72
N THR A 142 -2.25 19.69 3.55
CA THR A 142 -3.34 18.76 3.23
C THR A 142 -2.83 17.33 3.00
N TYR A 143 -1.65 17.17 2.43
CA TYR A 143 -1.12 15.86 2.04
C TYR A 143 0.23 15.50 2.69
N GLU A 144 0.82 16.38 3.50
CA GLU A 144 2.15 16.17 4.12
C GLU A 144 2.23 14.87 4.91
N PHE A 145 1.18 14.56 5.67
CA PHE A 145 1.13 13.35 6.48
C PHE A 145 1.15 12.07 5.61
N VAL A 146 0.29 11.99 4.60
CA VAL A 146 0.24 10.81 3.72
C VAL A 146 1.52 10.71 2.87
N LEU A 147 2.10 11.84 2.44
CA LEU A 147 3.38 11.85 1.72
C LEU A 147 4.53 11.34 2.58
N THR A 148 4.59 11.76 3.85
CA THR A 148 5.63 11.30 4.77
C THR A 148 5.49 9.81 5.03
N ASN A 149 4.28 9.33 5.29
CA ASN A 149 4.03 7.91 5.49
C ASN A 149 4.39 7.08 4.24
N ALA A 150 4.00 7.54 3.05
CA ALA A 150 4.35 6.86 1.80
C ALA A 150 5.87 6.76 1.60
N LEU A 151 6.62 7.84 1.90
CA LEU A 151 8.08 7.84 1.84
C LEU A 151 8.69 6.85 2.83
N ASP A 152 8.26 6.88 4.08
CA ASP A 152 8.79 6.02 5.14
C ASP A 152 8.51 4.54 4.82
N THR A 153 7.32 4.24 4.33
CA THR A 153 6.94 2.87 3.90
C THR A 153 7.81 2.41 2.75
N VAL A 154 7.97 3.21 1.69
CA VAL A 154 8.79 2.82 0.52
C VAL A 154 10.27 2.70 0.91
N ASP A 155 10.81 3.60 1.74
CA ASP A 155 12.21 3.53 2.18
C ASP A 155 12.48 2.25 2.99
N THR A 156 11.59 1.89 3.92
CA THR A 156 11.70 0.67 4.72
C THR A 156 11.57 -0.59 3.86
N SER A 157 10.51 -0.68 3.06
CA SER A 157 10.25 -1.85 2.22
C SER A 157 11.35 -2.06 1.16
N ALA A 158 11.92 -0.98 0.60
CA ALA A 158 13.03 -1.10 -0.35
C ALA A 158 14.27 -1.80 0.24
N GLU A 159 14.56 -1.59 1.52
CA GLU A 159 15.64 -2.29 2.22
C GLU A 159 15.28 -3.76 2.46
N GLU A 160 14.04 -4.02 2.87
CA GLU A 160 13.53 -5.37 3.11
C GLU A 160 13.49 -6.19 1.81
N HIS A 161 13.08 -5.63 0.69
CA HIS A 161 13.07 -6.29 -0.62
C HIS A 161 14.46 -6.67 -1.09
N ARG A 162 15.46 -5.77 -0.91
CA ARG A 162 16.86 -6.08 -1.25
C ARG A 162 17.41 -7.22 -0.39
N LYS A 163 17.14 -7.20 0.91
CA LYS A 163 17.53 -8.26 1.83
C LYS A 163 16.86 -9.58 1.45
N LEU A 164 15.56 -9.57 1.22
CA LEU A 164 14.80 -10.76 0.83
C LEU A 164 15.34 -11.38 -0.48
N LEU A 165 15.68 -10.55 -1.47
CA LEU A 165 16.28 -11.02 -2.71
C LEU A 165 17.62 -11.71 -2.45
N ALA A 166 18.49 -11.11 -1.63
CA ALA A 166 19.77 -11.68 -1.27
C ALA A 166 19.60 -13.04 -0.55
N ASP A 167 18.70 -13.12 0.42
CA ASP A 167 18.40 -14.34 1.18
C ASP A 167 17.90 -15.46 0.25
N GLN A 168 17.00 -15.16 -0.68
CA GLN A 168 16.48 -16.14 -1.65
C GLN A 168 17.56 -16.57 -2.67
N GLU A 169 18.45 -15.66 -3.09
CA GLU A 169 19.55 -15.99 -4.00
C GLU A 169 20.58 -16.92 -3.30
N ASP A 170 20.89 -16.67 -2.05
CA ASP A 170 21.81 -17.51 -1.27
C ASP A 170 21.21 -18.90 -0.98
N ALA A 171 19.93 -18.96 -0.60
CA ALA A 171 19.25 -20.25 -0.44
C ALA A 171 19.25 -21.08 -1.74
N ALA A 172 19.07 -20.43 -2.89
CA ALA A 172 19.12 -21.11 -4.19
C ALA A 172 20.52 -21.61 -4.56
N LYS A 173 21.60 -20.87 -4.22
CA LYS A 173 22.99 -21.31 -4.39
C LYS A 173 23.28 -22.55 -3.54
N HIS A 174 22.92 -22.54 -2.28
CA HIS A 174 23.11 -23.68 -1.37
C HIS A 174 22.37 -24.94 -1.86
N LYS A 175 21.13 -24.78 -2.35
CA LYS A 175 20.36 -25.90 -2.92
C LYS A 175 21.06 -26.52 -4.13
N LYS A 176 21.65 -25.70 -5.03
CA LYS A 176 22.40 -26.18 -6.19
C LYS A 176 23.68 -26.92 -5.79
N LEU A 177 24.44 -26.43 -4.82
CA LEU A 177 25.65 -27.05 -4.34
C LEU A 177 25.37 -28.43 -3.75
N ASN A 178 24.33 -28.55 -2.91
CA ASN A 178 23.97 -29.82 -2.28
C ASN A 178 23.44 -30.83 -3.31
N SER A 179 22.71 -30.40 -4.34
CA SER A 179 22.27 -31.31 -5.40
C SER A 179 23.43 -31.83 -6.27
N SER A 180 24.44 -30.99 -6.54
CA SER A 180 25.61 -31.39 -7.35
C SER A 180 26.58 -32.33 -6.57
N SER A 181 26.68 -32.19 -5.26
CA SER A 181 27.48 -33.11 -4.42
C SER A 181 26.84 -34.51 -4.32
N ASN A 182 25.51 -34.57 -4.24
CA ASN A 182 24.79 -35.84 -4.13
C ASN A 182 24.82 -36.67 -5.45
N THR A 183 24.90 -36.00 -6.61
CA THR A 183 25.00 -36.67 -7.93
C THR A 183 26.39 -37.26 -8.15
N LYS A 184 27.47 -36.69 -7.56
CA LYS A 184 28.82 -37.22 -7.66
C LYS A 184 29.07 -38.49 -6.82
N THR A 185 28.32 -38.67 -5.75
CA THR A 185 28.46 -39.82 -4.84
C THR A 185 27.71 -41.06 -5.36
N ALA A 186 26.69 -40.89 -6.19
CA ALA A 186 25.86 -41.96 -6.73
C ALA A 186 26.41 -42.62 -8.02
N GLY A 187 27.55 -42.15 -8.53
CA GLY A 187 28.08 -42.58 -9.85
C GLY A 187 29.40 -43.39 -9.83
N LYS A 188 29.68 -44.18 -8.76
CA LYS A 188 30.82 -45.11 -8.79
C LYS A 188 30.28 -46.55 -8.71
N PRO A 189 30.07 -47.25 -9.84
CA PRO A 189 29.92 -48.69 -9.83
C PRO A 189 31.29 -49.31 -9.52
N GLU A 190 31.32 -50.28 -8.65
CA GLU A 190 32.44 -51.23 -8.46
C GLU A 190 32.64 -52.11 -9.70
#